data_9305891649eaed70b98fba2772183fac
#
_entry.id   9305891649eaed70b98fba2772183fac
#
_cell.length_a   1.000
_cell.length_b   1.000
_cell.length_c   1.000
_cell.angle_alpha   90.00
_cell.angle_beta   90.00
_cell.angle_gamma   90.00
#
_symmetry.space_group_name_H-M   'P 1'
#
loop_
_entity.id
_entity.type
_entity.pdbx_description
1 polymer ?
#
loop_
_entity_poly.entity_id
_entity_poly.type
_entity_poly.pdbx_seq_one_letter_code
_entity_poly.pdbx_strand_id
1 'polypeptide(L)'
;NLRLGIIGASNDHRLGANEAPPAVLSVYLGDSLSAIIRAIAYGKEAAGGCSEPLQIGVSVLPNIPRDLSDRNRTSPFAFTGNKFEFRALGSSQNIATANISLNAAMACALDDIASMLEAELAQGTPLNAAIQSLLAKLFAEHMPIVFDGNGYSDEWLAEAEKRGLPNLKDTVAALAHYSDKDVMAVFERHGVLSPREMLSRQEILLENYTHSVSIEGHTAL
;
A
#
# COMPACT_ATOMS: atom_id res chain seq x y z
N ASN A 1 -2.23 8.64 -0.30
CA ASN A 1 -1.85 9.12 1.05
C ASN A 1 -0.57 8.49 1.58
N LEU A 2 -0.32 7.17 1.35
CA LEU A 2 0.89 6.52 1.88
C LEU A 2 2.18 7.11 1.30
N ARG A 3 2.19 7.51 0.02
CA ARG A 3 3.37 8.17 -0.58
C ARG A 3 3.74 9.47 0.13
N LEU A 4 2.76 10.19 0.64
CA LEU A 4 2.99 11.42 1.42
C LEU A 4 3.68 11.14 2.76
N GLY A 5 3.43 9.97 3.35
CA GLY A 5 4.08 9.55 4.59
C GLY A 5 5.57 9.22 4.46
N ILE A 6 6.05 9.05 3.23
CA ILE A 6 7.44 8.68 2.93
C ILE A 6 8.15 9.72 2.06
N ILE A 7 7.61 10.92 1.96
CA ILE A 7 8.26 12.03 1.26
C ILE A 7 9.54 12.40 2.00
N GLY A 8 10.64 12.46 1.26
CA GLY A 8 11.90 12.89 1.82
C GLY A 8 12.89 13.26 0.73
N ALA A 9 13.67 14.27 1.04
CA ALA A 9 14.80 14.66 0.21
C ALA A 9 15.82 13.52 0.13
N SER A 10 16.63 13.52 -0.92
CA SER A 10 17.76 12.61 -1.17
C SER A 10 17.42 11.15 -1.43
N ASN A 11 16.16 10.76 -1.49
CA ASN A 11 15.77 9.38 -1.78
C ASN A 11 15.05 9.19 -3.12
N ASP A 12 14.69 10.25 -3.81
CA ASP A 12 13.92 10.15 -5.06
C ASP A 12 14.66 9.35 -6.15
N HIS A 13 15.95 9.51 -6.26
CA HIS A 13 16.79 8.77 -7.21
C HIS A 13 16.86 7.27 -6.95
N ARG A 14 16.52 6.80 -5.75
CA ARG A 14 16.48 5.39 -5.38
C ARG A 14 15.13 4.74 -5.60
N LEU A 15 14.08 5.55 -5.73
CA LEU A 15 12.71 5.05 -5.86
C LEU A 15 12.52 4.31 -7.19
N GLY A 16 12.16 3.03 -7.11
CA GLY A 16 12.07 2.15 -8.27
C GLY A 16 13.41 1.60 -8.78
N ALA A 17 14.54 1.92 -8.14
CA ALA A 17 15.83 1.30 -8.43
C ALA A 17 15.96 -0.06 -7.73
N ASN A 18 17.02 -0.81 -8.06
CA ASN A 18 17.28 -2.11 -7.44
C ASN A 18 17.28 -2.02 -5.92
N GLU A 19 16.60 -2.97 -5.27
CA GLU A 19 16.44 -3.05 -3.81
C GLU A 19 15.65 -1.91 -3.15
N ALA A 20 15.11 -0.99 -3.93
CA ALA A 20 14.23 0.06 -3.44
C ALA A 20 12.75 -0.29 -3.80
N PRO A 21 11.76 0.06 -2.96
CA PRO A 21 10.36 -0.15 -3.30
C PRO A 21 9.95 0.58 -4.57
N PRO A 22 9.05 0.01 -5.40
CA PRO A 22 8.49 0.70 -6.55
C PRO A 22 7.75 2.01 -6.16
N ALA A 23 7.72 2.98 -7.08
CA ALA A 23 7.00 4.24 -6.85
C ALA A 23 5.48 4.07 -6.84
N VAL A 24 4.95 3.11 -7.62
CA VAL A 24 3.54 2.73 -7.59
C VAL A 24 3.26 1.93 -6.32
N LEU A 25 2.35 2.42 -5.50
CA LEU A 25 1.91 1.71 -4.29
C LEU A 25 0.87 0.65 -4.65
N SER A 26 1.29 -0.60 -4.66
CA SER A 26 0.45 -1.79 -4.83
C SER A 26 0.48 -2.66 -3.58
N VAL A 27 -0.48 -3.55 -3.48
CA VAL A 27 -0.59 -4.54 -2.40
C VAL A 27 -0.29 -5.91 -2.95
N TYR A 28 0.69 -6.58 -2.37
CA TYR A 28 1.00 -7.98 -2.64
C TYR A 28 0.30 -8.86 -1.59
N LEU A 29 -0.45 -9.84 -2.05
CA LEU A 29 -1.18 -10.77 -1.18
C LEU A 29 -0.63 -12.20 -1.27
N GLY A 30 0.01 -12.53 -2.36
CA GLY A 30 0.42 -13.88 -2.72
C GLY A 30 -0.74 -14.75 -3.24
N ASP A 31 -0.39 -15.84 -3.88
CA ASP A 31 -1.36 -16.67 -4.63
C ASP A 31 -2.55 -17.15 -3.78
N SER A 32 -2.28 -17.63 -2.57
CA SER A 32 -3.31 -18.21 -1.70
C SER A 32 -4.33 -17.17 -1.23
N LEU A 33 -3.86 -16.03 -0.70
CA LEU A 33 -4.75 -14.98 -0.19
C LEU A 33 -5.47 -14.27 -1.35
N SER A 34 -4.79 -14.04 -2.46
CA SER A 34 -5.41 -13.49 -3.67
C SER A 34 -6.53 -14.37 -4.22
N ALA A 35 -6.35 -15.69 -4.20
CA ALA A 35 -7.40 -16.64 -4.61
C ALA A 35 -8.63 -16.56 -3.70
N ILE A 36 -8.43 -16.51 -2.38
CA ILE A 36 -9.51 -16.38 -1.39
C ILE A 36 -10.26 -15.05 -1.58
N ILE A 37 -9.54 -13.94 -1.68
CA ILE A 37 -10.14 -12.61 -1.85
C ILE A 37 -10.93 -12.51 -3.15
N ARG A 38 -10.39 -13.04 -4.25
CA ARG A 38 -11.11 -13.10 -5.55
C ARG A 38 -12.36 -13.99 -5.48
N ALA A 39 -12.30 -15.10 -4.75
CA ALA A 39 -13.46 -15.96 -4.55
C ALA A 39 -14.57 -15.23 -3.79
N ILE A 40 -14.25 -14.48 -2.75
CA ILE A 40 -15.20 -13.67 -1.99
C ILE A 40 -15.74 -12.53 -2.85
N ALA A 41 -14.87 -11.81 -3.56
CA ALA A 41 -15.26 -10.66 -4.38
C ALA A 41 -16.20 -11.01 -5.53
N TYR A 42 -15.99 -12.16 -6.17
CA TYR A 42 -16.68 -12.54 -7.42
C TYR A 42 -17.55 -13.78 -7.29
N GLY A 43 -17.74 -14.34 -6.09
CA GLY A 43 -18.61 -15.49 -5.85
C GLY A 43 -18.12 -16.78 -6.51
N LYS A 44 -16.84 -16.92 -6.77
CA LYS A 44 -16.24 -18.13 -7.36
C LYS A 44 -15.74 -19.03 -6.23
N GLU A 45 -15.86 -20.35 -6.41
CA GLU A 45 -15.20 -21.29 -5.49
C GLU A 45 -13.69 -20.98 -5.46
N ALA A 46 -13.13 -20.78 -4.26
CA ALA A 46 -11.70 -20.71 -4.10
C ALA A 46 -11.13 -22.08 -4.51
N ALA A 47 -10.50 -22.15 -5.67
CA ALA A 47 -9.67 -23.31 -6.00
C ALA A 47 -8.65 -23.42 -4.87
N GLY A 48 -8.75 -24.46 -4.06
CA GLY A 48 -8.03 -24.61 -2.82
C GLY A 48 -6.55 -24.35 -3.01
N GLY A 49 -6.10 -23.19 -2.57
CA GLY A 49 -4.69 -22.78 -2.57
C GLY A 49 -3.93 -23.49 -1.44
N CYS A 50 -3.95 -24.81 -1.41
CA CYS A 50 -2.91 -25.53 -0.70
C CYS A 50 -1.63 -25.31 -1.51
N SER A 51 -0.68 -24.61 -0.92
CA SER A 51 0.69 -24.51 -1.44
C SER A 51 1.17 -25.95 -1.72
N GLU A 52 1.25 -26.33 -2.99
CA GLU A 52 1.85 -27.61 -3.35
C GLU A 52 3.27 -27.63 -2.81
N PRO A 53 3.65 -28.69 -2.06
CA PRO A 53 5.00 -28.78 -1.56
C PRO A 53 5.98 -28.78 -2.72
N LEU A 54 7.10 -28.11 -2.55
CA LEU A 54 8.15 -28.05 -3.54
C LEU A 54 8.65 -29.50 -3.81
N GLN A 55 8.33 -30.02 -4.99
CA GLN A 55 8.85 -31.33 -5.41
C GLN A 55 10.29 -31.18 -5.88
N ILE A 56 11.22 -31.52 -5.02
CA ILE A 56 12.68 -31.38 -5.32
C ILE A 56 13.20 -32.57 -6.16
N GLY A 57 12.33 -33.56 -6.48
CA GLY A 57 12.70 -34.70 -7.31
C GLY A 57 13.60 -35.74 -6.63
N VAL A 58 13.81 -35.61 -5.32
CA VAL A 58 14.64 -36.52 -4.52
C VAL A 58 13.81 -37.10 -3.39
N SER A 59 13.62 -38.42 -3.40
CA SER A 59 12.74 -39.15 -2.46
C SER A 59 13.18 -39.14 -1.00
N VAL A 60 14.39 -38.71 -0.71
CA VAL A 60 14.97 -38.67 0.65
C VAL A 60 14.81 -37.34 1.38
N LEU A 61 14.34 -36.30 0.72
CA LEU A 61 14.11 -35.00 1.35
C LEU A 61 12.65 -34.85 1.78
N PRO A 62 12.39 -34.26 2.98
CA PRO A 62 11.02 -33.97 3.38
C PRO A 62 10.37 -32.97 2.44
N ASN A 63 9.07 -33.05 2.30
CA ASN A 63 8.31 -32.04 1.56
C ASN A 63 8.50 -30.67 2.23
N ILE A 64 9.08 -29.72 1.48
CA ILE A 64 9.32 -28.37 1.96
C ILE A 64 8.15 -27.49 1.49
N PRO A 65 7.43 -26.82 2.40
CA PRO A 65 6.37 -25.90 2.00
C PRO A 65 6.98 -24.77 1.17
N ARG A 66 6.34 -24.46 0.04
CA ARG A 66 6.74 -23.33 -0.79
C ARG A 66 6.48 -22.03 -0.02
N ASP A 67 7.51 -21.23 0.16
CA ASP A 67 7.36 -19.89 0.71
C ASP A 67 6.79 -18.95 -0.37
N LEU A 68 5.59 -18.45 -0.13
CA LEU A 68 4.86 -17.55 -1.03
C LEU A 68 5.03 -16.07 -0.63
N SER A 69 5.90 -15.77 0.32
CA SER A 69 6.15 -14.38 0.73
C SER A 69 6.99 -13.62 -0.31
N ASP A 70 6.69 -12.32 -0.49
CA ASP A 70 7.51 -11.43 -1.32
C ASP A 70 8.82 -11.07 -0.61
N ARG A 71 9.78 -12.00 -0.63
CA ARG A 71 11.13 -11.78 -0.07
C ARG A 71 11.99 -10.87 -0.94
N ASN A 72 11.69 -10.77 -2.21
CA ASN A 72 12.47 -9.98 -3.17
C ASN A 72 12.15 -8.48 -3.12
N ARG A 73 11.26 -8.07 -2.22
CA ARG A 73 10.85 -6.66 -2.03
C ARG A 73 10.32 -6.01 -3.31
N THR A 74 9.62 -6.78 -4.13
CA THR A 74 9.04 -6.33 -5.40
C THR A 74 7.75 -5.54 -5.21
N SER A 75 7.22 -5.50 -3.98
CA SER A 75 6.02 -4.75 -3.63
C SER A 75 6.24 -3.83 -2.43
N PRO A 76 5.70 -2.60 -2.47
CA PRO A 76 5.84 -1.64 -1.37
C PRO A 76 4.97 -1.97 -0.15
N PHE A 77 3.91 -2.77 -0.32
CA PHE A 77 3.03 -3.21 0.77
C PHE A 77 2.67 -4.68 0.57
N ALA A 78 3.25 -5.55 1.36
CA ALA A 78 3.19 -6.99 1.13
C ALA A 78 2.68 -7.78 2.33
N PHE A 79 1.78 -8.74 2.07
CA PHE A 79 1.42 -9.77 3.02
C PHE A 79 2.52 -10.84 3.08
N THR A 80 3.04 -11.11 4.28
CA THR A 80 4.16 -12.03 4.50
C THR A 80 3.75 -13.25 5.33
N GLY A 81 2.51 -13.71 5.15
CA GLY A 81 1.97 -14.91 5.77
C GLY A 81 1.16 -14.66 7.04
N ASN A 82 1.56 -13.74 7.91
CA ASN A 82 0.86 -13.41 9.16
C ASN A 82 0.78 -11.90 9.45
N LYS A 83 1.38 -11.07 8.60
CA LYS A 83 1.43 -9.61 8.76
C LYS A 83 1.54 -8.94 7.40
N PHE A 84 1.27 -7.64 7.36
CA PHE A 84 1.64 -6.78 6.25
C PHE A 84 2.92 -6.03 6.58
N GLU A 85 3.80 -5.92 5.60
CA GLU A 85 4.99 -5.10 5.67
C GLU A 85 4.84 -3.92 4.73
N PHE A 86 4.95 -2.71 5.27
CA PHE A 86 5.08 -1.50 4.47
C PHE A 86 6.55 -1.19 4.28
N ARG A 87 6.98 -1.14 3.03
CA ARG A 87 8.36 -0.94 2.63
C ARG A 87 8.47 0.41 1.95
N ALA A 88 9.29 1.29 2.51
CA ALA A 88 9.43 2.66 2.03
C ALA A 88 10.88 3.12 2.15
N LEU A 89 11.29 4.02 1.24
CA LEU A 89 12.56 4.71 1.34
C LEU A 89 12.46 5.81 2.39
N GLY A 90 13.28 5.72 3.40
CA GLY A 90 13.26 6.68 4.50
C GLY A 90 14.64 7.11 4.97
N SER A 91 15.71 6.40 4.58
CA SER A 91 17.12 6.65 4.97
C SER A 91 17.32 7.40 6.30
N SER A 92 17.44 8.72 6.26
CA SER A 92 17.62 9.59 7.41
C SER A 92 16.31 10.13 8.04
N GLN A 93 15.14 9.74 7.50
CA GLN A 93 13.87 10.25 7.98
C GLN A 93 13.38 9.55 9.25
N ASN A 94 12.55 10.26 9.99
CA ASN A 94 11.83 9.69 11.13
C ASN A 94 10.66 8.83 10.61
N ILE A 95 10.48 7.65 11.16
CA ILE A 95 9.38 6.72 10.85
C ILE A 95 8.00 7.28 11.22
N ALA A 96 7.92 8.31 12.05
CA ALA A 96 6.67 8.86 12.56
C ALA A 96 5.71 9.28 11.43
N THR A 97 6.20 9.93 10.38
CA THR A 97 5.36 10.40 9.27
C THR A 97 4.70 9.25 8.52
N ALA A 98 5.44 8.17 8.26
CA ALA A 98 4.88 6.96 7.66
C ALA A 98 3.82 6.32 8.56
N ASN A 99 4.09 6.21 9.87
CA ASN A 99 3.15 5.64 10.83
C ASN A 99 1.90 6.51 11.01
N ILE A 100 2.02 7.84 11.03
CA ILE A 100 0.88 8.76 11.09
C ILE A 100 -0.04 8.53 9.87
N SER A 101 0.53 8.47 8.67
CA SER A 101 -0.23 8.28 7.44
C SER A 101 -0.93 6.91 7.38
N LEU A 102 -0.23 5.84 7.77
CA LEU A 102 -0.79 4.49 7.83
C LEU A 102 -1.93 4.40 8.84
N ASN A 103 -1.71 4.91 10.07
CA ASN A 103 -2.71 4.84 11.12
C ASN A 103 -3.93 5.71 10.82
N ALA A 104 -3.75 6.91 10.25
CA ALA A 104 -4.87 7.75 9.84
C ALA A 104 -5.71 7.08 8.74
N ALA A 105 -5.07 6.50 7.73
CA ALA A 105 -5.76 5.76 6.67
C ALA A 105 -6.51 4.53 7.23
N MET A 106 -5.88 3.79 8.16
CA MET A 106 -6.49 2.64 8.81
C MET A 106 -7.68 3.04 9.68
N ALA A 107 -7.57 4.13 10.44
CA ALA A 107 -8.68 4.64 11.26
C ALA A 107 -9.89 5.01 10.40
N CYS A 108 -9.67 5.73 9.30
CA CYS A 108 -10.74 6.07 8.36
C CYS A 108 -11.39 4.82 7.75
N ALA A 109 -10.60 3.85 7.30
CA ALA A 109 -11.12 2.62 6.71
C ALA A 109 -11.94 1.79 7.72
N LEU A 110 -11.48 1.67 8.97
CA LEU A 110 -12.20 0.96 10.02
C LEU A 110 -13.53 1.65 10.37
N ASP A 111 -13.53 2.98 10.42
CA ASP A 111 -14.76 3.77 10.69
C ASP A 111 -15.78 3.64 9.54
N ASP A 112 -15.32 3.64 8.29
CA ASP A 112 -16.16 3.40 7.12
C ASP A 112 -16.76 1.98 7.14
N ILE A 113 -15.93 0.96 7.42
CA ILE A 113 -16.36 -0.44 7.54
C ILE A 113 -17.38 -0.61 8.67
N ALA A 114 -17.12 -0.01 9.84
CA ALA A 114 -18.04 -0.06 10.98
C ALA A 114 -19.39 0.58 10.62
N SER A 115 -19.37 1.77 10.04
CA SER A 115 -20.58 2.50 9.62
C SER A 115 -21.41 1.71 8.59
N MET A 116 -20.75 1.10 7.60
CA MET A 116 -21.43 0.26 6.61
C MET A 116 -22.04 -0.99 7.24
N LEU A 117 -21.33 -1.63 8.16
CA LEU A 117 -21.82 -2.82 8.86
C LEU A 117 -23.01 -2.49 9.78
N GLU A 118 -22.93 -1.41 10.54
CA GLU A 118 -24.02 -0.94 11.39
C GLU A 118 -25.28 -0.61 10.59
N ALA A 119 -25.14 0.00 9.43
CA ALA A 119 -26.26 0.30 8.54
C ALA A 119 -26.97 -0.98 8.03
N GLU A 120 -26.22 -2.00 7.66
CA GLU A 120 -26.78 -3.31 7.25
C GLU A 120 -27.49 -4.02 8.42
N LEU A 121 -26.90 -3.99 9.61
CA LEU A 121 -27.50 -4.59 10.81
C LEU A 121 -28.79 -3.86 11.22
N ALA A 122 -28.83 -2.53 11.08
CA ALA A 122 -30.03 -1.73 11.36
C ALA A 122 -31.21 -2.07 10.43
N GLN A 123 -30.94 -2.59 9.24
CA GLN A 123 -31.94 -3.09 8.28
C GLN A 123 -32.40 -4.52 8.60
N GLY A 124 -31.86 -5.15 9.64
CA GLY A 124 -32.21 -6.51 10.05
C GLY A 124 -31.42 -7.61 9.34
N THR A 125 -30.38 -7.26 8.59
CA THR A 125 -29.49 -8.25 7.94
C THR A 125 -28.73 -9.02 9.01
N PRO A 126 -28.71 -10.37 8.99
CA PRO A 126 -27.89 -11.17 9.92
C PRO A 126 -26.40 -10.83 9.79
N LEU A 127 -25.69 -10.77 10.92
CA LEU A 127 -24.29 -10.33 10.98
C LEU A 127 -23.38 -11.02 9.94
N ASN A 128 -23.44 -12.34 9.81
CA ASN A 128 -22.60 -13.06 8.86
C ASN A 128 -22.91 -12.72 7.40
N ALA A 129 -24.19 -12.50 7.07
CA ALA A 129 -24.58 -12.09 5.73
C ALA A 129 -24.13 -10.67 5.43
N ALA A 130 -24.25 -9.75 6.40
CA ALA A 130 -23.75 -8.38 6.28
C ALA A 130 -22.24 -8.36 6.08
N ILE A 131 -21.48 -9.13 6.87
CA ILE A 131 -20.02 -9.26 6.69
C ILE A 131 -19.64 -9.79 5.30
N GLN A 132 -20.31 -10.84 4.84
CA GLN A 132 -20.01 -11.43 3.52
C GLN A 132 -20.29 -10.44 2.39
N SER A 133 -21.45 -9.76 2.43
CA SER A 133 -21.81 -8.73 1.45
C SER A 133 -20.81 -7.58 1.43
N LEU A 134 -20.46 -7.08 2.62
CA LEU A 134 -19.51 -5.99 2.76
C LEU A 134 -18.11 -6.35 2.25
N LEU A 135 -17.59 -7.52 2.62
CA LEU A 135 -16.28 -7.99 2.15
C LEU A 135 -16.26 -8.21 0.64
N ALA A 136 -17.32 -8.77 0.05
CA ALA A 136 -17.40 -8.95 -1.38
C ALA A 136 -17.34 -7.60 -2.12
N LYS A 137 -18.08 -6.61 -1.64
CA LYS A 137 -18.07 -5.25 -2.20
C LYS A 137 -16.70 -4.60 -2.08
N LEU A 138 -16.11 -4.57 -0.87
CA LEU A 138 -14.83 -3.92 -0.62
C LEU A 138 -13.70 -4.58 -1.42
N PHE A 139 -13.65 -5.91 -1.46
CA PHE A 139 -12.62 -6.60 -2.23
C PHE A 139 -12.76 -6.36 -3.72
N ALA A 140 -13.98 -6.35 -4.27
CA ALA A 140 -14.19 -6.04 -5.68
C ALA A 140 -13.75 -4.60 -6.03
N GLU A 141 -14.07 -3.63 -5.16
CA GLU A 141 -13.72 -2.23 -5.35
C GLU A 141 -12.21 -2.00 -5.31
N HIS A 142 -11.50 -2.69 -4.40
CA HIS A 142 -10.07 -2.46 -4.18
C HIS A 142 -9.14 -3.43 -4.92
N MET A 143 -9.67 -4.37 -5.70
CA MET A 143 -8.85 -5.27 -6.53
C MET A 143 -7.84 -4.57 -7.45
N PRO A 144 -8.11 -3.37 -7.99
CA PRO A 144 -7.13 -2.69 -8.85
C PRO A 144 -5.78 -2.40 -8.21
N ILE A 145 -5.71 -2.29 -6.87
CA ILE A 145 -4.43 -2.06 -6.16
C ILE A 145 -3.64 -3.36 -5.93
N VAL A 146 -4.28 -4.53 -6.07
CA VAL A 146 -3.63 -5.83 -5.82
C VAL A 146 -2.78 -6.23 -7.01
N PHE A 147 -1.51 -6.52 -6.74
CA PHE A 147 -0.56 -7.01 -7.73
C PHE A 147 0.43 -7.99 -7.09
N ASP A 148 0.40 -9.24 -7.55
CA ASP A 148 1.23 -10.33 -7.02
C ASP A 148 2.48 -10.61 -7.90
N GLY A 149 2.83 -9.68 -8.79
CA GLY A 149 3.99 -9.80 -9.69
C GLY A 149 5.17 -8.90 -9.31
N ASN A 150 6.09 -8.76 -10.27
CA ASN A 150 7.26 -7.90 -10.10
C ASN A 150 6.89 -6.41 -10.28
N GLY A 151 6.85 -5.66 -9.19
CA GLY A 151 6.54 -4.22 -9.17
C GLY A 151 7.57 -3.32 -9.86
N TYR A 152 8.72 -3.85 -10.26
CA TYR A 152 9.76 -3.10 -11.01
C TYR A 152 9.62 -3.21 -12.52
N SER A 153 8.74 -4.09 -13.02
CA SER A 153 8.63 -4.32 -14.46
C SER A 153 7.91 -3.19 -15.19
N ASP A 154 8.31 -2.92 -16.43
CA ASP A 154 7.68 -1.91 -17.28
C ASP A 154 6.23 -2.29 -17.61
N GLU A 155 5.93 -3.58 -17.71
CA GLU A 155 4.57 -4.10 -17.90
C GLU A 155 3.67 -3.72 -16.73
N TRP A 156 4.21 -3.77 -15.50
CA TRP A 156 3.46 -3.32 -14.33
C TRP A 156 3.19 -1.82 -14.37
N LEU A 157 4.16 -1.01 -14.75
CA LEU A 157 3.97 0.44 -14.84
C LEU A 157 2.85 0.78 -15.83
N ALA A 158 2.84 0.14 -17.00
CA ALA A 158 1.78 0.31 -17.99
C ALA A 158 0.41 -0.18 -17.51
N GLU A 159 0.38 -1.28 -16.78
CA GLU A 159 -0.85 -1.82 -16.21
C GLU A 159 -1.37 -0.95 -15.05
N ALA A 160 -0.50 -0.45 -14.20
CA ALA A 160 -0.85 0.46 -13.10
C ALA A 160 -1.47 1.76 -13.62
N GLU A 161 -0.94 2.32 -14.71
CA GLU A 161 -1.52 3.49 -15.38
C GLU A 161 -2.93 3.20 -15.88
N LYS A 162 -3.18 2.06 -16.52
CA LYS A 162 -4.52 1.63 -16.96
C LYS A 162 -5.50 1.48 -15.80
N ARG A 163 -5.01 1.08 -14.61
CA ARG A 163 -5.80 0.95 -13.40
C ARG A 163 -6.00 2.28 -12.67
N GLY A 164 -5.41 3.38 -13.16
CA GLY A 164 -5.49 4.70 -12.54
C GLY A 164 -4.66 4.83 -11.26
N LEU A 165 -3.65 3.98 -11.06
CA LEU A 165 -2.79 4.04 -9.89
C LEU A 165 -1.72 5.13 -10.08
N PRO A 166 -1.53 6.04 -9.11
CA PRO A 166 -0.56 7.11 -9.23
C PRO A 166 0.88 6.57 -9.16
N ASN A 167 1.74 7.16 -9.99
CA ASN A 167 3.17 6.88 -10.04
C ASN A 167 3.97 8.14 -9.69
N LEU A 168 4.06 8.46 -8.40
CA LEU A 168 4.72 9.67 -7.89
C LEU A 168 6.21 9.37 -7.63
N LYS A 169 7.03 9.57 -8.65
CA LYS A 169 8.46 9.20 -8.60
C LYS A 169 9.32 10.14 -7.78
N ASP A 170 8.95 11.41 -7.68
CA ASP A 170 9.73 12.41 -6.96
C ASP A 170 8.94 13.07 -5.82
N THR A 171 9.69 13.70 -4.93
CA THR A 171 9.14 14.35 -3.74
C THR A 171 8.26 15.55 -4.10
N VAL A 172 8.62 16.34 -5.12
CA VAL A 172 7.87 17.54 -5.51
C VAL A 172 6.50 17.16 -6.05
N ALA A 173 6.44 16.17 -6.95
CA ALA A 173 5.18 15.65 -7.47
C ALA A 173 4.28 15.10 -6.35
N ALA A 174 4.86 14.39 -5.38
CA ALA A 174 4.11 13.88 -4.25
C ALA A 174 3.63 14.99 -3.31
N LEU A 175 4.45 16.00 -3.04
CA LEU A 175 4.08 17.14 -2.18
C LEU A 175 2.92 17.96 -2.75
N ALA A 176 2.77 18.04 -4.08
CA ALA A 176 1.63 18.72 -4.70
C ALA A 176 0.28 18.16 -4.22
N HIS A 177 0.22 16.87 -3.89
CA HIS A 177 -0.99 16.21 -3.39
C HIS A 177 -1.26 16.41 -1.88
N TYR A 178 -0.36 17.07 -1.17
CA TYR A 178 -0.54 17.30 0.27
C TYR A 178 -1.75 18.19 0.58
N SER A 179 -2.08 19.09 -0.32
CA SER A 179 -3.21 20.02 -0.23
C SER A 179 -4.50 19.53 -0.93
N ASP A 180 -4.50 18.30 -1.47
CA ASP A 180 -5.72 17.71 -2.05
C ASP A 180 -6.78 17.52 -0.96
N LYS A 181 -8.01 17.90 -1.26
CA LYS A 181 -9.13 17.83 -0.29
C LYS A 181 -9.33 16.43 0.28
N ASP A 182 -9.26 15.41 -0.59
CA ASP A 182 -9.44 14.02 -0.17
C ASP A 182 -8.31 13.53 0.72
N VAL A 183 -7.10 14.02 0.50
CA VAL A 183 -5.94 13.72 1.34
C VAL A 183 -6.09 14.40 2.70
N MET A 184 -6.41 15.70 2.72
CA MET A 184 -6.61 16.44 3.97
C MET A 184 -7.74 15.84 4.81
N ALA A 185 -8.85 15.42 4.18
CA ALA A 185 -9.99 14.82 4.86
C ALA A 185 -9.62 13.56 5.66
N VAL A 186 -8.66 12.74 5.20
CA VAL A 186 -8.19 11.56 5.93
C VAL A 186 -7.55 11.94 7.26
N PHE A 187 -6.79 13.02 7.30
CA PHE A 187 -6.12 13.46 8.54
C PHE A 187 -7.05 14.27 9.44
N GLU A 188 -7.97 15.03 8.87
CA GLU A 188 -8.89 15.87 9.60
C GLU A 188 -10.00 15.07 10.30
N ARG A 189 -10.49 14.01 9.65
CA ARG A 189 -11.64 13.20 10.10
C ARG A 189 -11.52 12.72 11.55
N HIS A 190 -10.32 12.34 11.97
CA HIS A 190 -10.04 11.87 13.34
C HIS A 190 -9.16 12.84 14.15
N GLY A 191 -9.08 14.10 13.72
CA GLY A 191 -8.33 15.14 14.42
C GLY A 191 -6.83 14.90 14.47
N VAL A 192 -6.27 14.16 13.51
CA VAL A 192 -4.84 13.83 13.44
C VAL A 192 -4.03 15.05 13.01
N LEU A 193 -4.45 15.72 11.94
CA LEU A 193 -3.87 16.99 11.49
C LEU A 193 -4.99 17.88 10.97
N SER A 194 -4.95 19.16 11.29
CA SER A 194 -5.83 20.17 10.71
C SER A 194 -5.37 20.56 9.28
N PRO A 195 -6.24 21.11 8.45
CA PRO A 195 -5.86 21.61 7.12
C PRO A 195 -4.70 22.63 7.19
N ARG A 196 -4.68 23.47 8.21
CA ARG A 196 -3.60 24.44 8.43
C ARG A 196 -2.26 23.78 8.72
N GLU A 197 -2.26 22.73 9.54
CA GLU A 197 -1.05 21.95 9.82
C GLU A 197 -0.57 21.20 8.57
N MET A 198 -1.47 20.68 7.76
CA MET A 198 -1.14 20.02 6.51
C MET A 198 -0.43 20.98 5.55
N LEU A 199 -0.99 22.17 5.34
CA LEU A 199 -0.38 23.19 4.48
C LEU A 199 0.99 23.65 5.01
N SER A 200 1.09 23.91 6.31
CA SER A 200 2.37 24.27 6.93
C SER A 200 3.44 23.17 6.77
N ARG A 201 3.05 21.90 6.91
CA ARG A 201 3.97 20.77 6.69
C ARG A 201 4.40 20.65 5.24
N GLN A 202 3.49 20.90 4.29
CA GLN A 202 3.82 20.93 2.86
C GLN A 202 4.93 21.93 2.55
N GLU A 203 4.80 23.15 3.07
CA GLU A 203 5.80 24.20 2.87
C GLU A 203 7.15 23.83 3.50
N ILE A 204 7.14 23.36 4.75
CA ILE A 204 8.35 22.93 5.47
C ILE A 204 9.05 21.78 4.72
N LEU A 205 8.28 20.79 4.24
CA LEU A 205 8.85 19.66 3.52
C LEU A 205 9.44 20.09 2.17
N LEU A 206 8.82 21.03 1.47
CA LEU A 206 9.33 21.57 0.22
C LEU A 206 10.61 22.38 0.45
N GLU A 207 10.67 23.21 1.49
CA GLU A 207 11.86 23.95 1.89
C GLU A 207 13.02 22.99 2.24
N ASN A 208 12.75 21.98 3.06
CA ASN A 208 13.73 20.97 3.42
C ASN A 208 14.26 20.20 2.19
N TYR A 209 13.36 19.85 1.27
CA TYR A 209 13.75 19.20 0.01
C TYR A 209 14.69 20.09 -0.80
N THR A 210 14.31 21.35 -1.01
CA THR A 210 15.10 22.32 -1.77
C THR A 210 16.50 22.50 -1.16
N HIS A 211 16.56 22.59 0.18
CA HIS A 211 17.80 22.72 0.90
C HIS A 211 18.71 21.49 0.73
N SER A 212 18.15 20.31 0.88
CA SER A 212 18.91 19.04 0.75
C SER A 212 19.42 18.83 -0.68
N VAL A 213 18.59 19.06 -1.69
CA VAL A 213 19.00 18.96 -3.11
C VAL A 213 20.10 19.96 -3.45
N SER A 214 20.04 21.17 -2.89
CA SER A 214 21.09 22.17 -3.07
C SER A 214 22.42 21.72 -2.46
N ILE A 215 22.40 21.14 -1.26
CA ILE A 215 23.62 20.60 -0.60
C ILE A 215 24.18 19.42 -1.42
N GLU A 216 23.32 18.50 -1.85
CA GLU A 216 23.73 17.34 -2.66
C GLU A 216 24.35 17.77 -3.98
N GLY A 217 23.74 18.73 -4.68
CA GLY A 217 24.28 19.30 -5.92
C GLY A 217 25.66 19.94 -5.74
N HIS A 218 25.88 20.66 -4.63
CA HIS A 218 27.20 21.22 -4.31
C HIS A 218 28.24 20.17 -3.89
N THR A 219 27.79 19.05 -3.35
CA THR A 219 28.71 18.00 -2.89
C THR A 219 29.13 17.07 -4.05
N ALA A 220 28.30 16.98 -5.11
CA ALA A 220 28.57 16.16 -6.28
C ALA A 220 29.51 16.83 -7.30
N LEU A 221 29.78 18.13 -7.19
CA LEU A 221 30.71 18.91 -8.01
C LEU A 221 32.11 18.90 -7.37
#